data_59e672c2fbcd5010629438d69b112f5d
#
_entry.id   59e672c2fbcd5010629438d69b112f5d
#
_cell.length_a   1.000
_cell.length_b   1.000
_cell.length_c   1.000
_cell.angle_alpha   90.00
_cell.angle_beta   90.00
_cell.angle_gamma   90.00
#
_symmetry.space_group_name_H-M   'P 1'
#
loop_
_entity.id
_entity.type
_entity.pdbx_description
1 polymer ?
#
loop_
_entity_poly.entity_id
_entity_poly.type
_entity_poly.pdbx_seq_one_letter_code
_entity_poly.pdbx_strand_id
1 'polypeptide(L)'
;MVAVYSIDGKIKEEIKLPNIFSTGYRPDLIQRAVVAFQSKKRQKYATSEEAGMRTSAAYFGRRRKVYRTTINRGISRLPREKTGGGGLGKVRRVPQSVKGRKAHPPKVEKIYEKKINKKEYTLALKSAIAALANKELAEKRGHKISKLKDLPIVVEDSFEKIAKTKDVLKFLNSINLGEELLRAEKRKVRSGKGKMRGRRYKRKKSLLLVVSSDSNVLKSSKNIPGIDAIKVDDLNIELLAPGTHAGRLSLWTKSAIERVEDLFKKEEK
;
A
#
# COMPACT_ATOMS: atom_id res chain seq x y z
N MET A 1 12.65 -28.68 -8.85
CA MET A 1 13.50 -27.88 -9.75
C MET A 1 12.60 -26.93 -10.52
N VAL A 2 13.08 -25.80 -10.98
CA VAL A 2 12.28 -24.78 -11.70
C VAL A 2 13.04 -24.42 -12.98
N ALA A 3 12.30 -24.31 -14.09
CA ALA A 3 12.85 -23.99 -15.38
C ALA A 3 13.30 -22.53 -15.48
N VAL A 4 14.48 -22.29 -16.05
CA VAL A 4 15.04 -20.97 -16.39
C VAL A 4 14.76 -20.67 -17.85
N TYR A 5 14.10 -19.55 -18.10
CA TYR A 5 13.75 -19.10 -19.43
C TYR A 5 14.83 -18.18 -20.01
N SER A 6 15.16 -18.36 -21.30
CA SER A 6 15.94 -17.39 -22.07
C SER A 6 15.06 -16.18 -22.47
N ILE A 7 15.66 -15.12 -23.01
CA ILE A 7 14.94 -13.93 -23.52
C ILE A 7 13.91 -14.31 -24.60
N ASP A 8 14.13 -15.37 -25.35
CA ASP A 8 13.23 -15.86 -26.39
C ASP A 8 12.05 -16.70 -25.85
N GLY A 9 11.99 -16.94 -24.55
CA GLY A 9 10.96 -17.75 -23.89
C GLY A 9 11.20 -19.26 -23.96
N LYS A 10 12.38 -19.71 -24.39
CA LYS A 10 12.75 -21.13 -24.38
C LYS A 10 13.36 -21.52 -23.04
N ILE A 11 13.13 -22.76 -22.61
CA ILE A 11 13.76 -23.33 -21.39
C ILE A 11 15.23 -23.63 -21.73
N LYS A 12 16.14 -23.12 -20.90
CA LYS A 12 17.60 -23.25 -21.07
C LYS A 12 18.20 -24.23 -20.06
N GLU A 13 17.83 -24.09 -18.81
CA GLU A 13 18.34 -24.90 -17.69
C GLU A 13 17.29 -25.05 -16.59
N GLU A 14 17.54 -25.90 -15.62
CA GLU A 14 16.73 -26.02 -14.42
C GLU A 14 17.55 -25.68 -13.17
N ILE A 15 16.96 -24.92 -12.25
CA ILE A 15 17.61 -24.51 -11.01
C ILE A 15 16.84 -25.05 -9.81
N LYS A 16 17.57 -25.43 -8.76
CA LYS A 16 17.00 -25.75 -7.45
C LYS A 16 16.72 -24.45 -6.71
N LEU A 17 15.50 -24.26 -6.24
CA LEU A 17 15.16 -23.09 -5.43
C LEU A 17 15.82 -23.17 -4.04
N PRO A 18 16.25 -22.01 -3.48
CA PRO A 18 16.73 -21.92 -2.10
C PRO A 18 15.70 -22.39 -1.08
N ASN A 19 16.16 -22.80 0.10
CA ASN A 19 15.30 -23.31 1.19
C ASN A 19 14.24 -22.31 1.66
N ILE A 20 14.41 -21.03 1.41
CA ILE A 20 13.45 -19.97 1.74
C ILE A 20 12.10 -20.22 1.06
N PHE A 21 12.08 -20.75 -0.16
CA PHE A 21 10.87 -21.06 -0.90
C PHE A 21 10.09 -22.28 -0.34
N SER A 22 10.70 -23.05 0.54
CA SER A 22 10.09 -24.19 1.25
C SER A 22 9.60 -23.84 2.68
N THR A 23 9.71 -22.58 3.09
CA THR A 23 9.24 -22.12 4.40
C THR A 23 7.72 -22.27 4.53
N GLY A 24 7.25 -22.67 5.71
CA GLY A 24 5.81 -22.84 5.98
C GLY A 24 4.98 -21.57 5.72
N TYR A 25 3.82 -21.73 5.10
CA TYR A 25 2.90 -20.62 4.81
C TYR A 25 2.18 -20.15 6.07
N ARG A 26 2.37 -18.89 6.46
CA ARG A 26 1.81 -18.25 7.66
C ARG A 26 1.03 -16.98 7.29
N PRO A 27 -0.26 -17.10 6.90
CA PRO A 27 -1.08 -15.97 6.49
C PRO A 27 -1.30 -14.93 7.60
N ASP A 28 -1.35 -15.37 8.85
CA ASP A 28 -1.46 -14.53 10.05
C ASP A 28 -0.32 -13.51 10.17
N LEU A 29 0.93 -13.98 10.05
CA LEU A 29 2.12 -13.12 10.11
C LEU A 29 2.19 -12.19 8.90
N ILE A 30 1.88 -12.68 7.71
CA ILE A 30 1.84 -11.87 6.48
C ILE A 30 0.84 -10.74 6.64
N GLN A 31 -0.38 -11.01 7.10
CA GLN A 31 -1.41 -10.01 7.32
C GLN A 31 -0.95 -8.94 8.32
N ARG A 32 -0.41 -9.36 9.47
CA ARG A 32 0.08 -8.47 10.51
C ARG A 32 1.19 -7.55 9.99
N ALA A 33 2.15 -8.11 9.25
CA ALA A 33 3.28 -7.37 8.70
C ALA A 33 2.87 -6.39 7.59
N VAL A 34 1.96 -6.77 6.68
CA VAL A 34 1.41 -5.86 5.67
C VAL A 34 0.67 -4.70 6.31
N VAL A 35 -0.17 -4.96 7.32
CA VAL A 35 -0.92 -3.91 8.03
C VAL A 35 0.03 -2.97 8.78
N ALA A 36 1.10 -3.49 9.40
CA ALA A 36 2.14 -2.67 10.04
C ALA A 36 2.85 -1.79 9.01
N PHE A 37 3.27 -2.35 7.88
CA PHE A 37 3.93 -1.62 6.80
C PHE A 37 3.03 -0.52 6.19
N GLN A 38 1.76 -0.80 5.94
CA GLN A 38 0.80 0.19 5.43
C GLN A 38 0.51 1.29 6.45
N SER A 39 0.54 0.98 7.75
CA SER A 39 0.33 1.98 8.80
C SER A 39 1.41 3.05 8.84
N LYS A 40 2.68 2.70 8.49
CA LYS A 40 3.81 3.63 8.36
C LYS A 40 3.64 4.63 7.21
N LYS A 41 2.98 4.22 6.11
CA LYS A 41 2.73 5.07 4.93
C LYS A 41 1.59 6.06 5.14
N ARG A 42 0.84 5.96 6.23
CA ARG A 42 -0.33 6.81 6.46
C ARG A 42 0.09 8.24 6.76
N GLN A 43 -0.37 9.19 5.92
CA GLN A 43 -0.20 10.61 6.17
C GLN A 43 -0.94 11.01 7.45
N LYS A 44 -0.25 11.63 8.39
CA LYS A 44 -0.85 12.20 9.60
C LYS A 44 -1.77 13.36 9.24
N TYR A 45 -2.87 13.50 9.96
CA TYR A 45 -3.83 14.58 9.74
C TYR A 45 -4.37 15.11 11.07
N ALA A 46 -4.69 16.39 11.08
CA ALA A 46 -5.34 17.07 12.20
C ALA A 46 -6.32 18.12 11.69
N THR A 47 -7.18 18.59 12.55
CA THR A 47 -7.89 19.85 12.33
C THR A 47 -6.96 21.01 12.66
N SER A 48 -7.22 22.20 12.08
CA SER A 48 -6.57 23.42 12.55
C SER A 48 -6.83 23.62 14.04
N GLU A 49 -5.84 24.10 14.79
CA GLU A 49 -5.97 24.35 16.24
C GLU A 49 -7.10 25.31 16.56
N GLU A 50 -7.29 26.30 15.70
CA GLU A 50 -8.37 27.29 15.81
C GLU A 50 -9.69 26.88 15.16
N ALA A 51 -9.82 25.64 14.67
CA ALA A 51 -11.05 25.19 14.03
C ALA A 51 -12.25 25.27 14.99
N GLY A 52 -13.27 26.03 14.59
CA GLY A 52 -14.44 26.35 15.44
C GLY A 52 -14.21 27.45 16.47
N MET A 53 -12.98 28.03 16.53
CA MET A 53 -12.65 29.15 17.42
C MET A 53 -12.52 30.48 16.67
N ARG A 54 -12.38 30.46 15.34
CA ARG A 54 -12.33 31.67 14.46
C ARG A 54 -13.74 32.27 14.32
N THR A 55 -14.19 32.94 15.35
CA THR A 55 -15.52 33.55 15.42
C THR A 55 -15.50 34.74 16.37
N SER A 56 -16.36 35.72 16.13
CA SER A 56 -16.57 36.87 17.02
C SER A 56 -17.31 36.49 18.33
N ALA A 57 -17.66 35.22 18.52
CA ALA A 57 -18.43 34.77 19.67
C ALA A 57 -17.69 35.00 20.99
N ALA A 58 -18.34 35.69 21.89
CA ALA A 58 -17.89 35.96 23.25
C ALA A 58 -18.97 35.70 24.26
N TYR A 59 -18.60 35.38 25.49
CA TYR A 59 -19.52 35.31 26.60
C TYR A 59 -19.82 36.73 27.09
N PHE A 60 -21.11 37.10 27.10
CA PHE A 60 -21.51 38.43 27.51
C PHE A 60 -22.13 38.39 28.90
N GLY A 61 -21.41 38.95 29.81
CA GLY A 61 -21.85 39.60 31.02
C GLY A 61 -22.50 38.79 32.13
N ARG A 62 -22.06 39.11 33.34
CA ARG A 62 -22.71 38.75 34.60
C ARG A 62 -23.55 39.90 35.15
N ARG A 63 -23.32 41.17 34.73
CA ARG A 63 -23.96 42.36 35.28
C ARG A 63 -25.26 42.66 34.56
N ARG A 64 -26.32 43.00 35.32
CA ARG A 64 -27.67 43.19 34.82
C ARG A 64 -27.83 44.33 33.79
N LYS A 65 -27.06 45.40 33.89
CA LYS A 65 -27.19 46.60 33.04
C LYS A 65 -26.13 46.67 31.92
N VAL A 66 -25.42 45.56 31.63
CA VAL A 66 -24.44 45.56 30.56
C VAL A 66 -25.09 45.23 29.21
N TYR A 67 -24.76 46.02 28.20
CA TYR A 67 -25.17 45.81 26.83
C TYR A 67 -24.83 44.38 26.35
N ARG A 68 -25.78 43.71 25.70
CA ARG A 68 -25.69 42.32 25.25
C ARG A 68 -25.59 41.25 26.34
N THR A 69 -25.98 41.54 27.57
CA THR A 69 -26.02 40.49 28.60
C THR A 69 -27.00 39.38 28.26
N THR A 70 -26.71 38.16 28.68
CA THR A 70 -27.56 36.97 28.51
C THR A 70 -28.40 36.68 29.76
N ILE A 71 -28.20 37.43 30.84
CA ILE A 71 -28.87 37.20 32.14
C ILE A 71 -30.30 37.70 32.06
N ASN A 72 -31.26 36.92 32.59
CA ASN A 72 -32.71 37.22 32.64
C ASN A 72 -33.36 37.43 31.27
N ARG A 73 -32.86 36.81 30.22
CA ARG A 73 -33.41 36.87 28.85
C ARG A 73 -33.95 35.55 28.33
N GLY A 74 -34.07 34.53 29.16
CA GLY A 74 -34.56 33.20 28.75
C GLY A 74 -33.71 32.47 27.74
N ILE A 75 -32.43 32.91 27.51
CA ILE A 75 -31.53 32.32 26.54
C ILE A 75 -30.33 31.69 27.24
N SER A 76 -29.69 30.69 26.59
CA SER A 76 -28.52 30.00 27.13
C SER A 76 -27.35 30.97 27.36
N ARG A 77 -26.63 30.80 28.48
CA ARG A 77 -25.46 31.58 28.87
C ARG A 77 -24.19 31.02 28.21
N LEU A 78 -24.17 31.00 26.88
CA LEU A 78 -23.09 30.48 26.06
C LEU A 78 -22.47 31.59 25.19
N PRO A 79 -21.24 31.44 24.70
CA PRO A 79 -20.62 32.40 23.79
C PRO A 79 -21.47 32.61 22.53
N ARG A 80 -21.80 33.84 22.19
CA ARG A 80 -22.62 34.22 21.04
C ARG A 80 -21.86 35.16 20.12
N GLU A 81 -22.12 35.05 18.82
CA GLU A 81 -21.54 35.94 17.81
C GLU A 81 -21.99 37.35 18.03
N LYS A 82 -21.11 38.32 17.79
CA LYS A 82 -21.40 39.73 17.80
C LYS A 82 -22.06 40.09 16.48
N THR A 83 -23.37 40.33 16.47
CA THR A 83 -24.09 40.87 15.30
C THR A 83 -24.17 42.38 15.36
N GLY A 84 -24.15 43.04 14.20
CA GLY A 84 -24.47 44.47 14.13
C GLY A 84 -25.83 44.81 14.75
N GLY A 85 -26.04 46.07 15.16
CA GLY A 85 -27.32 46.50 15.74
C GLY A 85 -27.66 45.98 17.16
N GLY A 86 -26.68 45.45 17.89
CA GLY A 86 -26.86 45.11 19.31
C GLY A 86 -27.47 43.74 19.59
N GLY A 87 -27.85 42.99 18.59
CA GLY A 87 -28.42 41.65 18.74
C GLY A 87 -27.44 40.59 19.23
N LEU A 88 -27.93 39.56 19.88
CA LEU A 88 -27.17 38.36 20.23
C LEU A 88 -27.28 37.34 19.10
N GLY A 89 -26.14 37.04 18.48
CA GLY A 89 -26.04 36.07 17.40
C GLY A 89 -26.07 34.61 17.86
N LYS A 90 -25.74 33.68 16.95
CA LYS A 90 -25.75 32.23 17.20
C LYS A 90 -24.65 31.85 18.20
N VAL A 91 -24.93 30.81 18.98
CA VAL A 91 -23.92 30.20 19.87
C VAL A 91 -22.82 29.55 19.04
N ARG A 92 -21.57 29.86 19.38
CA ARG A 92 -20.36 29.29 18.75
C ARG A 92 -19.30 28.95 19.80
N ARG A 93 -18.16 28.44 19.36
CA ARG A 93 -16.95 28.05 20.12
C ARG A 93 -17.12 26.80 20.96
N VAL A 94 -18.27 26.54 21.56
CA VAL A 94 -18.49 25.39 22.43
C VAL A 94 -18.77 24.11 21.61
N PRO A 95 -18.40 22.92 22.11
CA PRO A 95 -18.52 21.68 21.35
C PRO A 95 -19.94 21.32 20.94
N GLN A 96 -20.93 21.63 21.78
CA GLN A 96 -22.34 21.34 21.56
C GLN A 96 -23.00 22.26 20.53
N SER A 97 -22.36 23.34 20.11
CA SER A 97 -22.95 24.23 19.13
C SER A 97 -22.62 23.84 17.70
N VAL A 98 -23.51 24.14 16.77
CA VAL A 98 -23.28 23.95 15.32
C VAL A 98 -22.10 24.82 14.88
N LYS A 99 -21.11 24.20 14.20
CA LYS A 99 -19.82 24.83 13.81
C LYS A 99 -18.97 25.30 14.99
N GLY A 100 -19.17 24.78 16.19
CA GLY A 100 -18.27 24.95 17.33
C GLY A 100 -16.98 24.09 17.17
N ARG A 101 -16.10 24.20 18.15
CA ARG A 101 -14.88 23.37 18.19
C ARG A 101 -15.24 21.89 18.42
N LYS A 102 -14.41 20.97 17.93
CA LYS A 102 -14.53 19.58 18.31
C LYS A 102 -13.94 19.36 19.71
N ALA A 103 -14.63 18.59 20.56
CA ALA A 103 -14.14 18.27 21.90
C ALA A 103 -12.84 17.45 21.84
N HIS A 104 -12.80 16.42 20.96
CA HIS A 104 -11.64 15.55 20.75
C HIS A 104 -11.29 15.51 19.25
N PRO A 105 -10.58 16.54 18.75
CA PRO A 105 -10.16 16.56 17.34
C PRO A 105 -9.02 15.57 17.10
N PRO A 106 -8.82 15.11 15.86
CA PRO A 106 -7.61 14.38 15.52
C PRO A 106 -6.39 15.28 15.67
N LYS A 107 -5.29 14.74 16.20
CA LYS A 107 -4.03 15.43 16.45
C LYS A 107 -2.93 14.87 15.56
N VAL A 108 -1.96 15.72 15.17
CA VAL A 108 -0.80 15.31 14.33
C VAL A 108 0.14 14.40 15.12
N GLU A 109 0.23 14.59 16.44
CA GLU A 109 1.08 13.78 17.34
C GLU A 109 0.63 12.34 17.45
N LYS A 110 -0.61 12.03 17.06
CA LYS A 110 -1.13 10.66 17.13
C LYS A 110 -0.26 9.70 16.34
N ILE A 111 0.23 8.66 17.01
CA ILE A 111 1.03 7.59 16.42
C ILE A 111 0.07 6.62 15.73
N TYR A 112 0.14 6.57 14.39
CA TYR A 112 -0.64 5.63 13.57
C TYR A 112 0.14 4.36 13.25
N GLU A 113 1.45 4.39 13.44
CA GLU A 113 2.35 3.29 13.16
C GLU A 113 2.09 2.11 14.11
N LYS A 114 1.90 0.94 13.52
CA LYS A 114 1.81 -0.33 14.25
C LYS A 114 3.20 -0.96 14.31
N LYS A 115 3.69 -1.21 15.50
CA LYS A 115 4.97 -1.87 15.73
C LYS A 115 4.86 -3.37 15.43
N ILE A 116 5.93 -3.92 14.86
CA ILE A 116 6.13 -5.35 14.65
C ILE A 116 7.57 -5.69 15.02
N ASN A 117 7.81 -6.86 15.59
CA ASN A 117 9.14 -7.32 15.93
C ASN A 117 9.93 -7.65 14.66
N LYS A 118 11.24 -7.39 14.65
CA LYS A 118 12.11 -7.67 13.49
C LYS A 118 12.05 -9.15 13.08
N LYS A 119 12.18 -10.09 14.03
CA LYS A 119 12.10 -11.54 13.79
C LYS A 119 10.75 -11.96 13.19
N GLU A 120 9.63 -11.38 13.67
CA GLU A 120 8.29 -11.62 13.09
C GLU A 120 8.22 -11.11 11.65
N TYR A 121 8.77 -9.93 11.37
CA TYR A 121 8.77 -9.36 10.03
C TYR A 121 9.60 -10.20 9.06
N THR A 122 10.80 -10.64 9.45
CA THR A 122 11.67 -11.52 8.64
C THR A 122 10.98 -12.87 8.37
N LEU A 123 10.34 -13.48 9.36
CA LEU A 123 9.58 -14.72 9.17
C LEU A 123 8.37 -14.51 8.24
N ALA A 124 7.68 -13.38 8.35
CA ALA A 124 6.59 -13.03 7.44
C ALA A 124 7.08 -12.84 5.99
N LEU A 125 8.27 -12.24 5.77
CA LEU A 125 8.90 -12.13 4.45
C LEU A 125 9.25 -13.51 3.88
N LYS A 126 9.91 -14.38 4.65
CA LYS A 126 10.22 -15.77 4.25
C LYS A 126 8.96 -16.52 3.84
N SER A 127 7.91 -16.45 4.67
CA SER A 127 6.62 -17.08 4.38
C SER A 127 5.93 -16.49 3.14
N ALA A 128 6.03 -15.19 2.91
CA ALA A 128 5.47 -14.55 1.72
C ALA A 128 6.22 -14.94 0.44
N ILE A 129 7.55 -15.11 0.49
CA ILE A 129 8.38 -15.61 -0.62
C ILE A 129 8.02 -17.06 -0.92
N ALA A 130 7.91 -17.92 0.09
CA ALA A 130 7.48 -19.30 -0.08
C ALA A 130 6.11 -19.42 -0.76
N ALA A 131 5.19 -18.53 -0.42
CA ALA A 131 3.85 -18.49 -1.03
C ALA A 131 3.86 -18.17 -2.55
N LEU A 132 4.94 -17.57 -3.09
CA LEU A 132 5.08 -17.29 -4.53
C LEU A 132 5.29 -18.56 -5.35
N ALA A 133 5.81 -19.63 -4.74
CA ALA A 133 6.02 -20.92 -5.39
C ALA A 133 4.74 -21.77 -5.42
N ASN A 134 3.69 -21.40 -4.69
CA ASN A 134 2.46 -22.18 -4.60
C ASN A 134 1.45 -21.74 -5.68
N LYS A 135 1.16 -22.66 -6.63
CA LYS A 135 0.21 -22.43 -7.72
C LYS A 135 -1.22 -22.21 -7.23
N GLU A 136 -1.67 -22.99 -6.24
CA GLU A 136 -3.03 -22.85 -5.70
C GLU A 136 -3.29 -21.47 -5.11
N LEU A 137 -2.29 -20.90 -4.40
CA LEU A 137 -2.40 -19.54 -3.84
C LEU A 137 -2.46 -18.47 -4.93
N ALA A 138 -1.69 -18.66 -6.01
CA ALA A 138 -1.70 -17.76 -7.15
C ALA A 138 -3.03 -17.82 -7.92
N GLU A 139 -3.63 -18.99 -8.08
CA GLU A 139 -4.95 -19.17 -8.69
C GLU A 139 -6.06 -18.58 -7.81
N LYS A 140 -6.05 -18.86 -6.50
CA LYS A 140 -7.00 -18.27 -5.54
C LYS A 140 -6.94 -16.74 -5.55
N ARG A 141 -5.77 -16.17 -5.79
CA ARG A 141 -5.60 -14.74 -5.98
C ARG A 141 -6.16 -14.23 -7.32
N GLY A 142 -6.41 -15.12 -8.26
CA GLY A 142 -7.02 -14.85 -9.57
C GLY A 142 -6.01 -14.53 -10.66
N HIS A 143 -4.77 -14.98 -10.54
CA HIS A 143 -3.80 -14.96 -11.62
C HIS A 143 -4.14 -15.99 -12.71
N LYS A 144 -3.85 -15.65 -13.97
CA LYS A 144 -4.02 -16.54 -15.11
C LYS A 144 -2.71 -17.31 -15.35
N ILE A 145 -2.58 -18.47 -14.73
CA ILE A 145 -1.34 -19.26 -14.71
C ILE A 145 -1.47 -20.66 -15.31
N SER A 146 -2.63 -21.03 -15.83
CA SER A 146 -2.91 -22.39 -16.35
C SER A 146 -1.90 -22.92 -17.38
N LYS A 147 -1.24 -22.00 -18.11
CA LYS A 147 -0.24 -22.34 -19.13
C LYS A 147 1.20 -22.38 -18.61
N LEU A 148 1.42 -22.06 -17.34
CA LEU A 148 2.75 -22.07 -16.73
C LEU A 148 3.07 -23.41 -16.10
N LYS A 149 4.28 -23.93 -16.35
CA LYS A 149 4.74 -25.19 -15.76
C LYS A 149 5.03 -25.03 -14.27
N ASP A 150 5.85 -24.04 -13.93
CA ASP A 150 6.39 -23.87 -12.58
C ASP A 150 6.30 -22.43 -12.08
N LEU A 151 6.28 -22.27 -10.76
CA LEU A 151 6.39 -20.99 -10.06
C LEU A 151 7.49 -21.09 -8.99
N PRO A 152 8.21 -19.99 -8.72
CA PRO A 152 8.21 -18.70 -9.43
C PRO A 152 8.82 -18.83 -10.83
N ILE A 153 8.53 -17.88 -11.74
CA ILE A 153 9.14 -17.84 -13.06
C ILE A 153 10.57 -17.35 -12.91
N VAL A 154 11.53 -18.07 -13.49
CA VAL A 154 12.95 -17.72 -13.45
C VAL A 154 13.46 -17.41 -14.84
N VAL A 155 14.26 -16.34 -14.98
CA VAL A 155 14.80 -15.86 -16.26
C VAL A 155 16.31 -15.65 -16.13
N GLU A 156 17.03 -15.79 -17.23
CA GLU A 156 18.46 -15.52 -17.29
C GLU A 156 18.80 -14.04 -17.03
N ASP A 157 20.01 -13.76 -16.57
CA ASP A 157 20.44 -12.41 -16.17
C ASP A 157 20.57 -11.42 -17.35
N SER A 158 20.68 -11.93 -18.58
CA SER A 158 20.64 -11.13 -19.80
C SER A 158 19.32 -10.32 -19.93
N PHE A 159 18.23 -10.77 -19.31
CA PHE A 159 16.96 -10.05 -19.23
C PHE A 159 17.10 -8.68 -18.54
N GLU A 160 18.00 -8.52 -17.57
CA GLU A 160 18.24 -7.27 -16.86
C GLU A 160 18.69 -6.12 -17.78
N LYS A 161 19.30 -6.45 -18.93
CA LYS A 161 19.83 -5.47 -19.89
C LYS A 161 18.75 -4.85 -20.79
N ILE A 162 17.54 -5.38 -20.82
CA ILE A 162 16.45 -4.92 -21.69
C ILE A 162 16.02 -3.51 -21.32
N ALA A 163 16.21 -2.57 -22.26
CA ALA A 163 15.85 -1.16 -22.08
C ALA A 163 14.49 -0.77 -22.64
N LYS A 164 13.94 -1.53 -23.60
CA LYS A 164 12.69 -1.18 -24.30
C LYS A 164 11.50 -1.94 -23.72
N THR A 165 10.39 -1.23 -23.44
CA THR A 165 9.12 -1.83 -22.98
C THR A 165 8.55 -2.87 -23.95
N LYS A 166 8.73 -2.64 -25.28
CA LYS A 166 8.27 -3.54 -26.33
C LYS A 166 8.92 -4.92 -26.22
N ASP A 167 10.20 -4.97 -25.91
CA ASP A 167 10.93 -6.24 -25.80
C ASP A 167 10.55 -7.00 -24.54
N VAL A 168 10.30 -6.28 -23.42
CA VAL A 168 9.75 -6.91 -22.20
C VAL A 168 8.37 -7.51 -22.50
N LEU A 169 7.50 -6.80 -23.22
CA LEU A 169 6.17 -7.32 -23.60
C LEU A 169 6.26 -8.53 -24.53
N LYS A 170 7.17 -8.52 -25.52
CA LYS A 170 7.42 -9.68 -26.38
C LYS A 170 7.81 -10.91 -25.56
N PHE A 171 8.75 -10.75 -24.64
CA PHE A 171 9.18 -11.82 -23.73
C PHE A 171 8.01 -12.34 -22.88
N LEU A 172 7.23 -11.47 -22.25
CA LEU A 172 6.09 -11.90 -21.43
C LEU A 172 5.02 -12.66 -22.24
N ASN A 173 4.83 -12.30 -23.49
CA ASN A 173 3.93 -13.01 -24.41
C ASN A 173 4.51 -14.38 -24.82
N SER A 174 5.82 -14.50 -25.04
CA SER A 174 6.46 -15.80 -25.39
C SER A 174 6.33 -16.84 -24.29
N ILE A 175 6.30 -16.42 -23.01
CA ILE A 175 6.05 -17.31 -21.88
C ILE A 175 4.57 -17.43 -21.48
N ASN A 176 3.66 -17.14 -22.41
CA ASN A 176 2.20 -17.27 -22.26
C ASN A 176 1.57 -16.42 -21.14
N LEU A 177 2.13 -15.27 -20.78
CA LEU A 177 1.57 -14.33 -19.82
C LEU A 177 0.63 -13.27 -20.42
N GLY A 178 0.30 -13.34 -21.71
CA GLY A 178 -0.56 -12.37 -22.39
C GLY A 178 -1.94 -12.21 -21.74
N GLU A 179 -2.59 -13.31 -21.33
CA GLU A 179 -3.89 -13.27 -20.65
C GLU A 179 -3.81 -12.56 -19.28
N GLU A 180 -2.70 -12.72 -18.58
CA GLU A 180 -2.46 -12.06 -17.30
C GLU A 180 -2.23 -10.55 -17.46
N LEU A 181 -1.54 -10.15 -18.53
CA LEU A 181 -1.37 -8.73 -18.89
C LEU A 181 -2.72 -8.08 -19.24
N LEU A 182 -3.55 -8.73 -20.05
CA LEU A 182 -4.91 -8.27 -20.35
C LEU A 182 -5.78 -8.14 -19.12
N ARG A 183 -5.64 -9.07 -18.13
CA ARG A 183 -6.33 -8.99 -16.85
C ARG A 183 -5.93 -7.74 -16.06
N ALA A 184 -4.65 -7.38 -16.08
CA ALA A 184 -4.09 -6.23 -15.35
C ALA A 184 -4.41 -4.90 -16.04
N GLU A 185 -4.52 -4.88 -17.36
CA GLU A 185 -4.84 -3.67 -18.14
C GLU A 185 -6.24 -3.14 -17.84
N LYS A 186 -7.20 -4.02 -17.60
CA LYS A 186 -8.59 -3.65 -17.33
C LYS A 186 -8.70 -2.71 -16.14
N ARG A 187 -9.18 -1.49 -16.36
CA ARG A 187 -9.46 -0.47 -15.35
C ARG A 187 -10.87 -0.62 -14.81
N LYS A 188 -11.04 -0.52 -13.49
CA LYS A 188 -12.34 -0.48 -12.83
C LYS A 188 -12.48 0.83 -12.05
N VAL A 189 -13.66 1.43 -12.06
CA VAL A 189 -13.93 2.61 -11.22
C VAL A 189 -13.86 2.21 -9.75
N ARG A 190 -13.13 2.99 -8.96
CA ARG A 190 -12.97 2.75 -7.53
C ARG A 190 -14.27 3.06 -6.79
N SER A 191 -14.64 2.22 -5.84
CA SER A 191 -15.72 2.50 -4.89
C SER A 191 -15.28 3.53 -3.83
N GLY A 192 -16.25 4.23 -3.25
CA GLY A 192 -16.01 5.18 -2.15
C GLY A 192 -15.42 6.53 -2.58
N LYS A 193 -15.10 7.34 -1.56
CA LYS A 193 -14.65 8.75 -1.72
C LYS A 193 -13.29 8.93 -2.40
N GLY A 194 -12.49 7.86 -2.53
CA GLY A 194 -11.18 7.91 -3.21
C GLY A 194 -11.27 8.38 -4.67
N LYS A 195 -12.37 8.09 -5.37
CA LYS A 195 -12.60 8.55 -6.74
C LYS A 195 -12.69 10.07 -6.88
N MET A 196 -13.24 10.76 -5.86
CA MET A 196 -13.32 12.23 -5.80
C MET A 196 -11.99 12.89 -5.40
N ARG A 197 -11.04 12.10 -4.89
CA ARG A 197 -9.72 12.55 -4.45
C ARG A 197 -8.61 12.24 -5.45
N GLY A 198 -8.89 12.26 -6.75
CA GLY A 198 -7.92 12.02 -7.82
C GLY A 198 -7.59 10.53 -8.07
N ARG A 199 -8.22 9.57 -7.37
CA ARG A 199 -7.96 8.13 -7.50
C ARG A 199 -9.16 7.40 -8.09
N ARG A 200 -9.64 7.87 -9.24
CA ARG A 200 -10.87 7.38 -9.87
C ARG A 200 -10.81 5.90 -10.25
N TYR A 201 -9.68 5.43 -10.76
CA TYR A 201 -9.53 4.07 -11.27
C TYR A 201 -8.74 3.17 -10.33
N LYS A 202 -9.03 1.87 -10.39
CA LYS A 202 -8.28 0.80 -9.73
C LYS A 202 -7.89 -0.23 -10.79
N ARG A 203 -6.62 -0.67 -10.79
CA ARG A 203 -6.11 -1.77 -11.62
C ARG A 203 -5.76 -2.96 -10.73
N LYS A 204 -5.76 -4.16 -11.32
CA LYS A 204 -5.31 -5.37 -10.63
C LYS A 204 -3.78 -5.38 -10.60
N LYS A 205 -3.21 -5.86 -9.51
CA LYS A 205 -1.79 -6.17 -9.42
C LYS A 205 -1.55 -7.49 -10.14
N SER A 206 -0.52 -7.52 -10.98
CA SER A 206 -0.05 -8.67 -11.73
C SER A 206 1.35 -9.05 -11.28
N LEU A 207 2.25 -9.24 -12.21
CA LEU A 207 3.61 -9.70 -12.05
C LEU A 207 4.43 -8.83 -11.10
N LEU A 208 5.21 -9.46 -10.24
CA LEU A 208 6.31 -8.84 -9.50
C LEU A 208 7.61 -9.25 -10.17
N LEU A 209 8.35 -8.29 -10.72
CA LEU A 209 9.66 -8.49 -11.31
C LEU A 209 10.72 -8.20 -10.26
N VAL A 210 11.57 -9.17 -9.98
CA VAL A 210 12.66 -9.05 -9.01
C VAL A 210 14.00 -9.25 -9.72
N VAL A 211 14.88 -8.26 -9.61
CA VAL A 211 16.21 -8.24 -10.22
C VAL A 211 17.29 -8.14 -9.15
N SER A 212 18.50 -8.57 -9.49
CA SER A 212 19.63 -8.58 -8.54
C SER A 212 20.13 -7.18 -8.19
N SER A 213 20.24 -6.29 -9.19
CA SER A 213 20.84 -4.97 -9.06
C SER A 213 20.08 -3.90 -9.85
N ASP A 214 20.57 -2.66 -9.86
CA ASP A 214 20.04 -1.60 -10.71
C ASP A 214 20.24 -1.96 -12.18
N SER A 215 19.14 -2.10 -12.90
CA SER A 215 19.11 -2.54 -14.28
C SER A 215 18.11 -1.74 -15.13
N ASN A 216 18.34 -1.76 -16.45
CA ASN A 216 17.48 -1.05 -17.39
C ASN A 216 16.04 -1.59 -17.38
N VAL A 217 15.86 -2.87 -17.08
CA VAL A 217 14.53 -3.51 -17.05
C VAL A 217 13.64 -2.93 -15.96
N LEU A 218 14.19 -2.39 -14.87
CA LEU A 218 13.40 -1.67 -13.85
C LEU A 218 12.67 -0.46 -14.43
N LYS A 219 13.31 0.26 -15.34
CA LYS A 219 12.72 1.42 -16.02
C LYS A 219 11.74 0.99 -17.11
N SER A 220 12.12 0.02 -17.94
CA SER A 220 11.32 -0.43 -19.07
C SER A 220 10.03 -1.16 -18.66
N SER A 221 9.99 -1.80 -17.48
CA SER A 221 8.82 -2.54 -16.99
C SER A 221 7.82 -1.68 -16.20
N LYS A 222 8.22 -0.54 -15.62
CA LYS A 222 7.35 0.31 -14.78
C LYS A 222 6.08 0.81 -15.47
N ASN A 223 6.10 1.02 -16.78
CA ASN A 223 4.94 1.52 -17.53
C ASN A 223 3.92 0.43 -17.87
N ILE A 224 4.28 -0.85 -17.72
CA ILE A 224 3.38 -1.96 -18.03
C ILE A 224 2.32 -2.10 -16.93
N PRO A 225 1.02 -2.13 -17.27
CA PRO A 225 -0.05 -2.18 -16.27
C PRO A 225 0.04 -3.38 -15.35
N GLY A 226 0.03 -3.12 -14.03
CA GLY A 226 0.01 -4.15 -13.00
C GLY A 226 1.35 -4.78 -12.66
N ILE A 227 2.42 -4.49 -13.39
CA ILE A 227 3.78 -4.92 -13.08
C ILE A 227 4.39 -3.97 -12.05
N ASP A 228 5.01 -4.53 -11.03
CA ASP A 228 5.91 -3.83 -10.12
C ASP A 228 7.31 -4.45 -10.29
N ALA A 229 8.31 -3.62 -10.56
CA ALA A 229 9.70 -4.05 -10.71
C ALA A 229 10.56 -3.48 -9.60
N ILE A 230 11.32 -4.33 -8.94
CA ILE A 230 12.15 -3.98 -7.78
C ILE A 230 13.45 -4.75 -7.76
N LYS A 231 14.40 -4.25 -6.98
CA LYS A 231 15.62 -4.99 -6.59
C LYS A 231 15.33 -5.93 -5.43
N VAL A 232 16.14 -6.94 -5.29
CA VAL A 232 16.09 -7.87 -4.16
C VAL A 232 16.18 -7.13 -2.82
N ASP A 233 17.09 -6.15 -2.71
CA ASP A 233 17.33 -5.39 -1.47
C ASP A 233 16.11 -4.54 -1.04
N ASP A 234 15.29 -4.09 -1.99
CA ASP A 234 14.09 -3.27 -1.75
C ASP A 234 12.84 -4.13 -1.54
N LEU A 235 13.00 -5.45 -1.45
CA LEU A 235 11.87 -6.37 -1.34
C LEU A 235 11.10 -6.13 -0.04
N ASN A 236 9.81 -5.92 -0.15
CA ASN A 236 8.95 -5.69 1.00
C ASN A 236 7.68 -6.53 0.96
N ILE A 237 7.09 -6.74 2.11
CA ILE A 237 5.94 -7.63 2.26
C ILE A 237 4.69 -7.14 1.52
N GLU A 238 4.52 -5.83 1.33
CA GLU A 238 3.38 -5.28 0.60
C GLU A 238 3.44 -5.60 -0.90
N LEU A 239 4.66 -5.69 -1.46
CA LEU A 239 4.86 -6.08 -2.86
C LEU A 239 4.66 -7.57 -3.08
N LEU A 240 5.07 -8.41 -2.12
CA LEU A 240 4.87 -9.86 -2.17
C LEU A 240 3.41 -10.25 -1.95
N ALA A 241 2.74 -9.61 -0.99
CA ALA A 241 1.36 -9.91 -0.62
C ALA A 241 0.46 -8.66 -0.64
N PRO A 242 0.22 -8.03 -1.82
CA PRO A 242 -0.60 -6.83 -1.90
C PRO A 242 -2.02 -7.08 -1.39
N GLY A 243 -2.46 -6.28 -0.43
CA GLY A 243 -3.77 -6.41 0.20
C GLY A 243 -3.87 -7.56 1.19
N THR A 244 -2.74 -8.01 1.77
CA THR A 244 -2.61 -9.12 2.73
C THR A 244 -2.76 -10.53 2.16
N HIS A 245 -3.08 -10.66 0.87
CA HIS A 245 -3.22 -11.95 0.21
C HIS A 245 -1.89 -12.33 -0.46
N ALA A 246 -1.30 -13.44 -0.05
CA ALA A 246 -0.09 -14.00 -0.64
C ALA A 246 -0.36 -14.69 -2.00
N GLY A 247 0.68 -15.22 -2.64
CA GLY A 247 0.56 -15.90 -3.93
C GLY A 247 0.51 -14.93 -5.11
N ARG A 248 1.29 -13.83 -5.07
CA ARG A 248 1.47 -12.95 -6.22
C ARG A 248 2.35 -13.64 -7.26
N LEU A 249 1.96 -13.54 -8.54
CA LEU A 249 2.82 -14.02 -9.63
C LEU A 249 4.14 -13.25 -9.63
N SER A 250 5.28 -13.95 -9.70
CA SER A 250 6.61 -13.34 -9.64
C SER A 250 7.55 -13.90 -10.71
N LEU A 251 8.39 -13.03 -11.21
CA LEU A 251 9.45 -13.32 -12.16
C LEU A 251 10.78 -12.86 -11.54
N TRP A 252 11.75 -13.75 -11.52
CA TRP A 252 13.04 -13.55 -10.87
C TRP A 252 14.17 -13.76 -11.87
N THR A 253 15.22 -12.95 -11.80
CA THR A 253 16.47 -13.27 -12.48
C THR A 253 17.23 -14.33 -11.69
N LYS A 254 18.09 -15.10 -12.35
CA LYS A 254 18.88 -16.17 -11.72
C LYS A 254 19.71 -15.61 -10.56
N SER A 255 20.46 -14.55 -10.80
CA SER A 255 21.26 -13.84 -9.81
C SER A 255 20.41 -13.27 -8.65
N ALA A 256 19.15 -12.87 -8.89
CA ALA A 256 18.26 -12.41 -7.83
C ALA A 256 17.87 -13.53 -6.85
N ILE A 257 17.68 -14.76 -7.34
CA ILE A 257 17.38 -15.93 -6.48
C ILE A 257 18.57 -16.25 -5.57
N GLU A 258 19.79 -16.25 -6.10
CA GLU A 258 21.01 -16.48 -5.32
C GLU A 258 21.19 -15.38 -4.24
N ARG A 259 20.99 -14.12 -4.62
CA ARG A 259 21.12 -12.98 -3.70
C ARG A 259 20.09 -12.98 -2.56
N VAL A 260 18.86 -13.45 -2.80
CA VAL A 260 17.85 -13.58 -1.74
C VAL A 260 18.33 -14.52 -0.64
N GLU A 261 18.96 -15.63 -0.98
CA GLU A 261 19.48 -16.56 0.01
C GLU A 261 20.55 -15.90 0.91
N ASP A 262 21.44 -15.12 0.33
CA ASP A 262 22.51 -14.43 1.06
C ASP A 262 21.99 -13.34 2.00
N LEU A 263 20.93 -12.61 1.60
CA LEU A 263 20.30 -11.61 2.45
C LEU A 263 19.76 -12.21 3.75
N PHE A 264 19.07 -13.33 3.65
CA PHE A 264 18.47 -13.96 4.84
C PHE A 264 19.48 -14.74 5.70
N LYS A 265 20.61 -15.19 5.14
CA LYS A 265 21.72 -15.75 5.92
C LYS A 265 22.43 -14.70 6.77
N LYS A 266 22.52 -13.45 6.29
CA LYS A 266 23.09 -12.31 7.04
C LYS A 266 22.23 -11.86 8.21
N GLU A 267 20.90 -12.01 8.11
CA GLU A 267 19.98 -11.65 9.18
C GLU A 267 19.86 -12.70 10.30
N GLU A 268 20.36 -13.91 10.09
CA GLU A 268 20.38 -14.98 11.08
C GLU A 268 21.64 -14.95 11.97
N LYS A 269 22.67 -14.23 11.58
CA LYS A 269 23.87 -13.93 12.39
C LYS A 269 23.68 -12.63 13.21
#